data_2f4c8e1bb3366acc4f8ea90586168733
#
_entry.id   2f4c8e1bb3366acc4f8ea90586168733
#
_cell.length_a   1.000
_cell.length_b   1.000
_cell.length_c   1.000
_cell.angle_alpha   90.00
_cell.angle_beta   90.00
_cell.angle_gamma   90.00
#
_symmetry.space_group_name_H-M   'P 1'
#
loop_
_entity.id
_entity.type
_entity.pdbx_description
1 polymer ?
#
loop_
_entity_poly.entity_id
_entity_poly.type
_entity_poly.pdbx_seq_one_letter_code
_entity_poly.pdbx_strand_id
1 'polypeptide(L)'
;QIENLEDSIANFSSPIAIDILVGWNLIGFTIDEAQDAVASFQEIVSYIQIVKNNAAQVYWPEYSFNGIGDLIPGQGYQIKVTEAIDGFMFPNTNGQRIELSPTVPQWVIDLPLEQHPIDRRTLVKTINLLGQEIQLNDSFKGTTVIHLFSDGTIEKKIH
;
A
#
# COMPACT_ATOMS: atom_id res chain seq x y z
N GLN A 1 -42.03 -11.62 -27.99
CA GLN A 1 -40.72 -10.93 -28.29
C GLN A 1 -40.13 -10.19 -27.09
N ILE A 2 -40.76 -10.21 -25.90
CA ILE A 2 -40.27 -9.60 -24.67
C ILE A 2 -39.51 -10.61 -23.80
N GLU A 3 -39.81 -11.91 -23.91
CA GLU A 3 -39.15 -12.98 -23.15
C GLU A 3 -37.63 -13.15 -23.43
N ASN A 4 -37.17 -12.74 -24.62
CA ASN A 4 -35.75 -12.84 -24.98
C ASN A 4 -34.84 -11.75 -24.37
N LEU A 5 -35.39 -10.67 -23.81
CA LEU A 5 -34.59 -9.61 -23.19
C LEU A 5 -34.30 -9.93 -21.71
N GLU A 6 -35.23 -10.54 -21.00
CA GLU A 6 -35.03 -10.93 -19.60
C GLU A 6 -34.05 -12.10 -19.49
N ASP A 7 -34.07 -13.06 -20.41
CA ASP A 7 -33.08 -14.15 -20.50
C ASP A 7 -31.68 -13.62 -20.87
N SER A 8 -31.58 -12.56 -21.67
CA SER A 8 -30.29 -11.92 -21.98
C SER A 8 -29.70 -11.15 -20.78
N ILE A 9 -30.55 -10.53 -19.96
CA ILE A 9 -30.11 -9.81 -18.75
C ILE A 9 -29.68 -10.81 -17.64
N ALA A 10 -30.39 -11.93 -17.51
CA ALA A 10 -30.04 -12.99 -16.58
C ALA A 10 -28.68 -13.64 -16.89
N ASN A 11 -28.27 -13.70 -18.16
CA ASN A 11 -26.96 -14.24 -18.57
C ASN A 11 -25.78 -13.30 -18.29
N PHE A 12 -26.01 -11.99 -18.10
CA PHE A 12 -24.96 -11.04 -17.68
C PHE A 12 -24.67 -11.10 -16.17
N SER A 13 -25.52 -11.76 -15.40
CA SER A 13 -25.44 -11.88 -13.94
C SER A 13 -24.85 -13.21 -13.46
N SER A 14 -24.40 -14.08 -14.38
CA SER A 14 -23.78 -15.35 -13.99
C SER A 14 -22.37 -15.11 -13.46
N PRO A 15 -22.01 -15.70 -12.30
CA PRO A 15 -20.66 -15.60 -11.77
C PRO A 15 -19.65 -16.13 -12.79
N ILE A 16 -18.58 -15.37 -13.03
CA ILE A 16 -17.54 -15.75 -13.98
C ILE A 16 -16.51 -16.60 -13.22
N ALA A 17 -16.31 -17.84 -13.68
CA ALA A 17 -15.28 -18.71 -13.13
C ALA A 17 -13.90 -18.29 -13.63
N ILE A 18 -12.91 -18.27 -12.73
CA ILE A 18 -11.54 -17.86 -12.99
C ILE A 18 -10.61 -18.99 -12.52
N ASP A 19 -9.74 -19.46 -13.41
CA ASP A 19 -8.69 -20.40 -13.03
C ASP A 19 -7.47 -19.60 -12.56
N ILE A 20 -6.98 -19.91 -11.37
CA ILE A 20 -5.84 -19.25 -10.75
C ILE A 20 -4.69 -20.26 -10.68
N LEU A 21 -3.60 -19.98 -11.36
CA LEU A 21 -2.42 -20.85 -11.39
C LEU A 21 -1.53 -20.61 -10.17
N VAL A 22 -0.69 -21.59 -9.82
CA VAL A 22 0.33 -21.43 -8.78
C VAL A 22 1.22 -20.22 -9.06
N GLY A 23 1.48 -19.42 -8.06
CA GLY A 23 2.29 -18.22 -8.16
C GLY A 23 1.48 -16.96 -8.45
N TRP A 24 2.01 -16.05 -9.26
CA TRP A 24 1.37 -14.77 -9.55
C TRP A 24 0.35 -14.85 -10.68
N ASN A 25 -0.81 -14.29 -10.44
CA ASN A 25 -1.89 -14.12 -11.43
C ASN A 25 -2.38 -12.68 -11.43
N LEU A 26 -3.01 -12.29 -12.54
CA LEU A 26 -3.79 -11.07 -12.65
C LEU A 26 -5.26 -11.45 -12.87
N ILE A 27 -6.12 -11.08 -11.95
CA ILE A 27 -7.55 -11.40 -12.00
C ILE A 27 -8.38 -10.12 -12.02
N GLY A 28 -9.49 -10.13 -12.73
CA GLY A 28 -10.49 -9.05 -12.72
C GLY A 28 -11.55 -9.30 -11.66
N PHE A 29 -11.97 -8.25 -10.95
CA PHE A 29 -13.13 -8.35 -10.07
C PHE A 29 -14.42 -8.27 -10.89
N THR A 30 -15.25 -9.31 -10.80
CA THR A 30 -16.36 -9.57 -11.71
C THR A 30 -17.74 -9.28 -11.14
N ILE A 31 -17.82 -8.80 -9.90
CA ILE A 31 -19.08 -8.39 -9.26
C ILE A 31 -19.33 -6.91 -9.54
N ASP A 32 -20.60 -6.54 -9.69
CA ASP A 32 -21.01 -5.18 -10.06
C ASP A 32 -20.99 -4.18 -8.89
N GLU A 33 -20.88 -4.68 -7.67
CA GLU A 33 -20.82 -3.86 -6.45
C GLU A 33 -19.48 -4.03 -5.75
N ALA A 34 -19.01 -2.96 -5.12
CA ALA A 34 -17.79 -3.03 -4.29
C ALA A 34 -18.02 -3.96 -3.09
N GLN A 35 -17.05 -4.84 -2.82
CA GLN A 35 -17.14 -5.83 -1.75
C GLN A 35 -15.84 -5.89 -0.95
N ASP A 36 -15.97 -6.13 0.35
CA ASP A 36 -14.82 -6.34 1.23
C ASP A 36 -13.89 -7.43 0.69
N ALA A 37 -12.58 -7.11 0.57
CA ALA A 37 -11.61 -8.02 -0.01
C ALA A 37 -11.45 -9.31 0.82
N VAL A 38 -11.56 -9.22 2.14
CA VAL A 38 -11.44 -10.39 3.03
C VAL A 38 -12.61 -11.34 2.82
N ALA A 39 -13.84 -10.80 2.79
CA ALA A 39 -15.04 -11.59 2.55
C ALA A 39 -15.05 -12.21 1.15
N SER A 40 -14.59 -11.45 0.14
CA SER A 40 -14.55 -11.91 -1.26
C SER A 40 -13.57 -13.06 -1.50
N PHE A 41 -12.48 -13.15 -0.73
CA PHE A 41 -11.48 -14.21 -0.84
C PHE A 41 -11.57 -15.27 0.24
N GLN A 42 -12.62 -15.26 1.07
CA GLN A 42 -12.75 -16.16 2.24
C GLN A 42 -12.59 -17.64 1.89
N GLU A 43 -13.15 -18.09 0.77
CA GLU A 43 -13.12 -19.51 0.37
C GLU A 43 -11.73 -20.01 0.00
N ILE A 44 -10.86 -19.11 -0.51
CA ILE A 44 -9.53 -19.45 -1.00
C ILE A 44 -8.41 -18.86 -0.13
N VAL A 45 -8.75 -18.25 1.02
CA VAL A 45 -7.79 -17.50 1.85
C VAL A 45 -6.58 -18.32 2.25
N SER A 46 -6.73 -19.63 2.49
CA SER A 46 -5.63 -20.53 2.86
C SER A 46 -4.56 -20.71 1.78
N TYR A 47 -4.91 -20.45 0.53
CA TYR A 47 -3.98 -20.53 -0.61
C TYR A 47 -3.35 -19.18 -0.95
N ILE A 48 -3.89 -18.08 -0.43
CA ILE A 48 -3.42 -16.72 -0.77
C ILE A 48 -2.20 -16.35 0.06
N GLN A 49 -1.11 -16.02 -0.62
CA GLN A 49 0.04 -15.37 0.02
C GLN A 49 -0.18 -13.86 0.13
N ILE A 50 -0.61 -13.21 -0.95
CA ILE A 50 -0.83 -11.77 -1.00
C ILE A 50 -1.71 -11.39 -2.19
N VAL A 51 -2.53 -10.35 -2.01
CA VAL A 51 -3.26 -9.67 -3.10
C VAL A 51 -2.81 -8.22 -3.15
N LYS A 52 -2.68 -7.65 -4.35
CA LYS A 52 -2.29 -6.24 -4.57
C LYS A 52 -3.23 -5.57 -5.57
N ASN A 53 -3.52 -4.31 -5.34
CA ASN A 53 -4.18 -3.46 -6.33
C ASN A 53 -3.16 -2.57 -7.07
N ASN A 54 -3.64 -1.75 -8.01
CA ASN A 54 -2.83 -0.83 -8.80
C ASN A 54 -2.31 0.39 -8.00
N ALA A 55 -2.84 0.63 -6.80
CA ALA A 55 -2.40 1.67 -5.87
C ALA A 55 -1.34 1.18 -4.86
N ALA A 56 -0.76 -0.01 -5.09
CA ALA A 56 0.18 -0.68 -4.21
C ALA A 56 -0.35 -1.02 -2.80
N GLN A 57 -1.67 -0.98 -2.61
CA GLN A 57 -2.30 -1.48 -1.41
C GLN A 57 -2.36 -3.01 -1.45
N VAL A 58 -2.30 -3.66 -0.27
CA VAL A 58 -2.21 -5.11 -0.17
C VAL A 58 -3.24 -5.69 0.79
N TYR A 59 -3.73 -6.88 0.46
CA TYR A 59 -4.35 -7.81 1.40
C TYR A 59 -3.37 -8.93 1.68
N TRP A 60 -3.00 -9.12 2.94
CA TRP A 60 -2.00 -10.08 3.38
C TRP A 60 -2.58 -10.98 4.50
N PRO A 61 -3.19 -12.11 4.11
CA PRO A 61 -3.90 -12.97 5.06
C PRO A 61 -3.04 -13.45 6.23
N GLU A 62 -1.79 -13.83 5.98
CA GLU A 62 -0.84 -14.32 6.99
C GLU A 62 -0.70 -13.36 8.18
N TYR A 63 -0.78 -12.05 7.92
CA TYR A 63 -0.66 -11.01 8.96
C TYR A 63 -2.00 -10.38 9.32
N SER A 64 -3.11 -10.96 8.88
CA SER A 64 -4.45 -10.42 9.10
C SER A 64 -4.55 -8.94 8.70
N PHE A 65 -3.91 -8.55 7.61
CA PHE A 65 -3.83 -7.17 7.15
C PHE A 65 -4.58 -6.97 5.84
N ASN A 66 -5.55 -6.05 5.84
CA ASN A 66 -6.27 -5.61 4.65
C ASN A 66 -6.11 -4.11 4.44
N GLY A 67 -5.13 -3.71 3.61
CA GLY A 67 -4.93 -2.33 3.16
C GLY A 67 -5.69 -1.98 1.89
N ILE A 68 -6.23 -2.99 1.16
CA ILE A 68 -7.05 -2.75 -0.03
C ILE A 68 -8.42 -2.19 0.37
N GLY A 69 -8.99 -2.70 1.48
CA GLY A 69 -10.36 -2.43 1.87
C GLY A 69 -11.33 -3.21 0.98
N ASP A 70 -12.01 -2.51 0.08
CA ASP A 70 -12.99 -3.09 -0.82
C ASP A 70 -12.40 -3.34 -2.22
N LEU A 71 -12.79 -4.46 -2.83
CA LEU A 71 -12.58 -4.72 -4.26
C LEU A 71 -13.58 -3.88 -5.05
N ILE A 72 -13.11 -3.23 -6.10
CA ILE A 72 -13.90 -2.29 -6.90
C ILE A 72 -14.28 -2.94 -8.24
N PRO A 73 -15.54 -2.84 -8.67
CA PRO A 73 -15.98 -3.36 -9.96
C PRO A 73 -15.11 -2.94 -11.12
N GLY A 74 -14.77 -3.90 -12.00
CA GLY A 74 -13.98 -3.65 -13.20
C GLY A 74 -12.49 -3.40 -12.97
N GLN A 75 -12.01 -3.45 -11.72
CA GLN A 75 -10.57 -3.36 -11.44
C GLN A 75 -9.89 -4.73 -11.49
N GLY A 76 -8.59 -4.69 -11.80
CA GLY A 76 -7.71 -5.84 -11.79
C GLY A 76 -6.86 -5.90 -10.51
N TYR A 77 -6.61 -7.11 -10.04
CA TYR A 77 -5.83 -7.40 -8.84
C TYR A 77 -4.75 -8.44 -9.15
N GLN A 78 -3.55 -8.22 -8.66
CA GLN A 78 -2.50 -9.23 -8.67
C GLN A 78 -2.68 -10.11 -7.43
N ILE A 79 -2.79 -11.41 -7.65
CA ILE A 79 -2.91 -12.40 -6.57
C ILE A 79 -1.78 -13.40 -6.67
N LYS A 80 -1.16 -13.74 -5.54
CA LYS A 80 -0.17 -14.80 -5.45
C LYS A 80 -0.71 -15.91 -4.58
N VAL A 81 -0.76 -17.12 -5.16
CA VAL A 81 -1.27 -18.31 -4.48
C VAL A 81 -0.22 -19.43 -4.41
N THR A 82 -0.34 -20.28 -3.39
CA THR A 82 0.53 -21.44 -3.14
C THR A 82 0.14 -22.66 -3.96
N GLU A 83 -1.13 -22.78 -4.33
CA GLU A 83 -1.69 -23.90 -5.08
C GLU A 83 -2.61 -23.39 -6.18
N ALA A 84 -2.82 -24.20 -7.22
CA ALA A 84 -3.77 -23.85 -8.29
C ALA A 84 -5.21 -23.98 -7.78
N ILE A 85 -6.07 -23.10 -8.25
CA ILE A 85 -7.47 -23.03 -7.89
C ILE A 85 -8.27 -23.00 -9.18
N ASP A 86 -9.04 -24.04 -9.45
CA ASP A 86 -9.85 -24.15 -10.65
C ASP A 86 -11.25 -23.60 -10.39
N GLY A 87 -11.72 -22.76 -11.31
CA GLY A 87 -13.09 -22.29 -11.32
C GLY A 87 -13.47 -21.38 -10.14
N PHE A 88 -12.55 -20.63 -9.59
CA PHE A 88 -12.86 -19.64 -8.55
C PHE A 88 -13.88 -18.63 -9.05
N MET A 89 -14.90 -18.39 -8.27
CA MET A 89 -15.92 -17.36 -8.53
C MET A 89 -16.00 -16.44 -7.32
N PHE A 90 -16.01 -15.13 -7.56
CA PHE A 90 -16.26 -14.20 -6.47
C PHE A 90 -17.66 -14.43 -5.89
N PRO A 91 -17.78 -14.66 -4.56
CA PRO A 91 -19.08 -14.78 -3.93
C PRO A 91 -19.79 -13.42 -3.87
N ASN A 92 -21.11 -13.43 -3.87
CA ASN A 92 -21.85 -12.23 -3.50
C ASN A 92 -21.86 -12.13 -1.96
N THR A 93 -21.15 -11.18 -1.41
CA THR A 93 -21.00 -11.01 0.05
C THR A 93 -22.16 -10.26 0.69
N ASN A 94 -23.11 -9.73 -0.11
CA ASN A 94 -24.26 -8.95 0.38
C ASN A 94 -23.85 -7.83 1.36
N GLY A 95 -22.73 -7.15 1.08
CA GLY A 95 -22.18 -6.09 1.92
C GLY A 95 -21.53 -6.57 3.22
N GLN A 96 -21.28 -7.87 3.39
CA GLN A 96 -20.56 -8.38 4.54
C GLN A 96 -19.13 -7.83 4.56
N ARG A 97 -18.71 -7.36 5.73
CA ARG A 97 -17.33 -6.93 6.00
C ARG A 97 -16.74 -7.78 7.11
N ILE A 98 -15.50 -8.19 6.93
CA ILE A 98 -14.76 -8.96 7.92
C ILE A 98 -13.67 -8.08 8.52
N GLU A 99 -13.81 -7.74 9.78
CA GLU A 99 -12.79 -7.00 10.54
C GLU A 99 -11.61 -7.91 10.86
N LEU A 100 -10.41 -7.46 10.50
CA LEU A 100 -9.16 -8.14 10.81
C LEU A 100 -8.42 -7.39 11.92
N SER A 101 -7.69 -8.13 12.75
CA SER A 101 -6.74 -7.58 13.71
C SER A 101 -5.32 -7.80 13.18
N PRO A 102 -4.67 -6.80 12.58
CA PRO A 102 -3.36 -6.95 11.98
C PRO A 102 -2.32 -7.41 13.01
N THR A 103 -1.48 -8.35 12.60
CA THR A 103 -0.31 -8.79 13.37
C THR A 103 0.95 -8.22 12.75
N VAL A 104 1.85 -7.71 13.60
CA VAL A 104 3.15 -7.23 13.13
C VAL A 104 4.08 -8.43 12.93
N PRO A 105 4.62 -8.64 11.72
CA PRO A 105 5.57 -9.72 11.48
C PRO A 105 6.80 -9.61 12.39
N GLN A 106 7.32 -10.74 12.88
CA GLN A 106 8.49 -10.76 13.76
C GLN A 106 9.71 -10.06 13.11
N TRP A 107 9.92 -10.25 11.81
CA TRP A 107 11.00 -9.61 11.09
C TRP A 107 10.91 -8.06 11.08
N VAL A 108 9.69 -7.49 11.20
CA VAL A 108 9.51 -6.03 11.36
C VAL A 108 9.89 -5.60 12.76
N ILE A 109 9.55 -6.43 13.78
CA ILE A 109 9.90 -6.16 15.17
C ILE A 109 11.43 -6.25 15.37
N ASP A 110 12.06 -7.21 14.67
CA ASP A 110 13.51 -7.47 14.73
C ASP A 110 14.33 -6.51 13.85
N LEU A 111 13.65 -5.71 12.98
CA LEU A 111 14.37 -4.64 12.29
C LEU A 111 15.02 -3.76 13.35
N PRO A 112 16.36 -3.57 13.29
CA PRO A 112 16.97 -2.53 14.10
C PRO A 112 16.17 -1.27 13.79
N LEU A 113 15.56 -0.68 14.82
CA LEU A 113 15.04 0.67 14.69
C LEU A 113 16.25 1.49 14.24
N GLU A 114 16.38 1.66 12.93
CA GLU A 114 17.16 2.77 12.43
C GLU A 114 16.47 3.96 13.08
N GLN A 115 16.98 4.31 14.24
CA GLN A 115 16.78 5.64 14.76
C GLN A 115 17.15 6.49 13.56
N HIS A 116 16.14 7.02 12.87
CA HIS A 116 16.37 8.17 12.02
C HIS A 116 17.37 9.00 12.82
N PRO A 117 18.58 9.20 12.32
CA PRO A 117 19.56 9.91 13.12
C PRO A 117 18.88 11.19 13.51
N ILE A 118 18.45 11.23 14.79
CA ILE A 118 17.99 12.46 15.42
C ILE A 118 19.15 13.38 15.15
N ASP A 119 18.96 14.22 14.16
CA ASP A 119 19.86 15.20 13.61
C ASP A 119 21.23 15.24 14.33
N ARG A 120 22.04 14.18 14.14
CA ARG A 120 23.39 14.07 14.73
C ARG A 120 24.39 14.86 13.93
N ARG A 121 23.92 15.55 12.89
CA ARG A 121 24.76 16.49 12.15
C ARG A 121 25.15 17.62 13.09
N THR A 122 26.41 17.76 13.32
CA THR A 122 26.95 18.88 14.08
C THR A 122 27.22 20.02 13.12
N LEU A 123 26.91 21.24 13.54
CA LEU A 123 27.26 22.43 12.79
C LEU A 123 28.80 22.54 12.74
N VAL A 124 29.38 22.42 11.56
CA VAL A 124 30.82 22.50 11.34
C VAL A 124 31.28 23.95 11.26
N LYS A 125 30.57 24.77 10.44
CA LYS A 125 30.87 26.18 10.31
C LYS A 125 29.67 26.96 9.75
N THR A 126 29.68 28.25 9.98
CA THR A 126 28.75 29.18 9.40
C THR A 126 29.51 30.12 8.47
N ILE A 127 28.99 30.34 7.26
CA ILE A 127 29.56 31.25 6.29
C ILE A 127 28.54 32.32 5.89
N ASN A 128 29.01 33.49 5.48
CA ASN A 128 28.18 34.52 4.87
C ASN A 128 27.95 34.21 3.37
N LEU A 129 27.16 35.03 2.70
CA LEU A 129 26.89 34.86 1.26
C LEU A 129 28.12 35.05 0.37
N LEU A 130 29.22 35.62 0.87
CA LEU A 130 30.50 35.74 0.19
C LEU A 130 31.42 34.53 0.40
N GLY A 131 30.96 33.53 1.15
CA GLY A 131 31.73 32.32 1.46
C GLY A 131 32.73 32.47 2.61
N GLN A 132 32.75 33.59 3.32
CA GLN A 132 33.64 33.82 4.45
C GLN A 132 33.07 33.20 5.73
N GLU A 133 33.89 32.50 6.48
CA GLU A 133 33.51 31.95 7.78
C GLU A 133 33.25 33.08 8.78
N ILE A 134 32.14 32.99 9.50
CA ILE A 134 31.73 33.98 10.49
C ILE A 134 31.35 33.32 11.80
N GLN A 135 31.63 34.06 12.92
CA GLN A 135 31.10 33.75 14.23
C GLN A 135 29.78 34.50 14.43
N LEU A 136 28.71 33.80 14.69
CA LEU A 136 27.39 34.44 14.86
C LEU A 136 27.40 35.25 16.18
N ASN A 137 26.99 36.49 16.06
CA ASN A 137 26.75 37.41 17.17
C ASN A 137 25.58 38.35 16.80
N ASP A 138 25.19 39.22 17.70
CA ASP A 138 24.06 40.14 17.47
C ASP A 138 24.24 41.08 16.26
N SER A 139 25.47 41.28 15.77
CA SER A 139 25.74 42.08 14.59
C SER A 139 25.23 41.43 13.28
N PHE A 140 24.96 40.15 13.28
CA PHE A 140 24.43 39.43 12.12
C PHE A 140 22.92 39.24 12.17
N LYS A 141 22.21 39.81 13.14
CA LYS A 141 20.77 39.73 13.26
C LYS A 141 20.08 40.25 11.99
N GLY A 142 19.19 39.42 11.43
CA GLY A 142 18.50 39.70 10.17
C GLY A 142 19.30 39.41 8.91
N THR A 143 20.55 38.93 9.01
CA THR A 143 21.35 38.56 7.84
C THR A 143 21.17 37.10 7.46
N THR A 144 21.29 36.85 6.15
CA THR A 144 21.27 35.47 5.63
C THR A 144 22.65 34.85 5.79
N VAL A 145 22.67 33.69 6.43
CA VAL A 145 23.88 32.89 6.65
C VAL A 145 23.67 31.45 6.11
N ILE A 146 24.76 30.76 5.88
CA ILE A 146 24.81 29.39 5.41
C ILE A 146 25.48 28.54 6.48
N HIS A 147 24.76 27.54 7.01
CA HIS A 147 25.29 26.55 7.94
C HIS A 147 25.76 25.34 7.16
N LEU A 148 27.01 24.92 7.40
CA LEU A 148 27.55 23.64 6.92
C LEU A 148 27.54 22.63 8.08
N PHE A 149 27.06 21.44 7.80
CA PHE A 149 26.97 20.35 8.78
C PHE A 149 27.98 19.22 8.51
N SER A 150 28.25 18.40 9.52
CA SER A 150 29.24 17.31 9.47
C SER A 150 28.91 16.22 8.44
N ASP A 151 27.67 16.09 8.03
CA ASP A 151 27.20 15.15 7.00
C ASP A 151 27.32 15.73 5.57
N GLY A 152 27.87 16.94 5.42
CA GLY A 152 27.99 17.64 4.14
C GLY A 152 26.72 18.39 3.73
N THR A 153 25.65 18.36 4.51
CA THR A 153 24.44 19.13 4.22
C THR A 153 24.63 20.62 4.47
N ILE A 154 23.85 21.43 3.76
CA ILE A 154 23.89 22.88 3.79
C ILE A 154 22.51 23.41 4.10
N GLU A 155 22.40 24.31 5.07
CA GLU A 155 21.15 25.04 5.35
C GLU A 155 21.35 26.55 5.22
N LYS A 156 20.41 27.19 4.54
CA LYS A 156 20.33 28.66 4.48
C LYS A 156 19.39 29.14 5.58
N LYS A 157 19.88 30.00 6.47
CA LYS A 157 19.12 30.58 7.59
C LYS A 157 19.20 32.09 7.62
N ILE A 158 18.19 32.73 8.20
CA ILE A 158 18.24 34.14 8.61
C ILE A 158 18.53 34.13 10.10
N HIS A 159 19.60 34.78 10.50
CA HIS A 159 20.03 34.82 11.90
C HIS A 159 19.28 35.88 12.69
#